data_4d966881459debab93855be334f30d5e
#
_entry.id   4d966881459debab93855be334f30d5e
#
_cell.length_a   1.000
_cell.length_b   1.000
_cell.length_c   1.000
_cell.angle_alpha   90.00
_cell.angle_beta   90.00
_cell.angle_gamma   90.00
#
_symmetry.space_group_name_H-M   'P 1'
#
loop_
_entity.id
_entity.type
_entity.pdbx_description
1 polymer ?
#
loop_
_entity_poly.entity_id
_entity_poly.type
_entity_poly.pdbx_seq_one_letter_code
_entity_poly.pdbx_strand_id
1 'polypeptide(L)'
;MKNSNNITQNFDITELERYLGSIKYTIPTKSIMDLQHKVEEWISMNDCGAIIYGESRTGKTRAIRYISTHLKEKYGTQLPIYTLCATDHISTQKTFYSSLLTAIGHEDAHKGTAVQMRQRIVNRIIVNALDTKYRRAILFVDEAYLLHDKEYLWLIDIYNELNLNDILFTVFLFGTRELKEQKTGYIRAGKKQIVLRFMVNEFEFMGITCKKDAAICLSSMDKPFKIFGYDQSIILSKLFFPEAYKDGLKLYSYVEELWKAFEVVKQQNNIQTDQILMKHFMDTIIYCFRQYGAYNKQLYAPTTEEWIASIIGSGFVISQI
;
A
#
# COMPACT_ATOMS: atom_id res chain seq x y z
N MET A 1 -41.73 21.21 -17.06
CA MET A 1 -40.44 21.23 -17.73
C MET A 1 -39.45 21.98 -16.83
N LYS A 2 -38.77 21.28 -15.94
CA LYS A 2 -37.71 21.85 -15.08
C LYS A 2 -36.40 21.21 -15.49
N ASN A 3 -35.46 22.06 -15.80
CA ASN A 3 -34.12 21.83 -16.31
C ASN A 3 -33.38 20.67 -15.67
N SER A 4 -33.13 19.65 -16.47
CA SER A 4 -32.23 18.52 -16.18
C SER A 4 -30.79 18.79 -16.67
N ASN A 5 -30.37 20.02 -16.75
CA ASN A 5 -29.01 20.40 -17.17
C ASN A 5 -28.39 21.26 -16.08
N ASN A 6 -27.69 20.62 -15.12
CA ASN A 6 -26.55 21.20 -14.38
C ASN A 6 -26.07 20.21 -13.31
N ILE A 7 -25.47 19.08 -13.74
CA ILE A 7 -24.68 18.22 -12.85
C ILE A 7 -23.20 18.26 -13.31
N THR A 8 -22.75 19.40 -13.72
CA THR A 8 -21.33 19.77 -13.70
C THR A 8 -21.15 20.78 -12.57
N GLN A 9 -21.43 20.36 -11.34
CA GLN A 9 -20.88 21.09 -10.20
C GLN A 9 -19.35 21.03 -10.35
N ASN A 10 -18.71 22.20 -10.26
CA ASN A 10 -17.28 22.46 -10.34
C ASN A 10 -16.48 21.47 -9.44
N PHE A 11 -16.27 20.27 -9.95
CA PHE A 11 -15.37 19.34 -9.32
C PHE A 11 -13.96 19.81 -9.67
N ASP A 12 -13.18 20.20 -8.67
CA ASP A 12 -11.79 20.57 -8.90
C ASP A 12 -11.00 19.31 -9.30
N ILE A 13 -10.71 19.20 -10.59
CA ILE A 13 -10.01 18.07 -11.15
C ILE A 13 -8.58 17.99 -10.55
N THR A 14 -7.97 19.11 -10.17
CA THR A 14 -6.68 19.16 -9.48
C THR A 14 -6.79 18.45 -8.11
N GLU A 15 -7.89 18.63 -7.42
CA GLU A 15 -8.15 17.94 -6.14
C GLU A 15 -8.38 16.45 -6.34
N LEU A 16 -9.09 16.05 -7.39
CA LEU A 16 -9.24 14.64 -7.76
C LEU A 16 -7.90 13.98 -8.04
N GLU A 17 -7.04 14.62 -8.83
CA GLU A 17 -5.72 14.10 -9.15
C GLU A 17 -4.85 13.95 -7.91
N ARG A 18 -4.87 14.95 -7.04
CA ARG A 18 -4.21 14.87 -5.73
C ARG A 18 -4.75 13.69 -4.91
N TYR A 19 -6.06 13.43 -4.96
CA TYR A 19 -6.67 12.30 -4.28
C TYR A 19 -6.27 10.96 -4.90
N LEU A 20 -6.31 10.81 -6.23
CA LEU A 20 -5.90 9.59 -6.94
C LEU A 20 -4.40 9.28 -6.73
N GLY A 21 -3.55 10.32 -6.69
CA GLY A 21 -2.14 10.20 -6.35
C GLY A 21 -1.87 9.90 -4.87
N SER A 22 -2.83 10.20 -3.99
CA SER A 22 -2.67 10.04 -2.55
C SER A 22 -2.79 8.57 -2.12
N ILE A 23 -2.29 8.30 -0.90
CA ILE A 23 -2.44 7.00 -0.25
C ILE A 23 -3.91 6.68 0.12
N LYS A 24 -4.80 7.68 0.08
CA LYS A 24 -6.23 7.52 0.41
C LYS A 24 -7.00 6.76 -0.66
N TYR A 25 -6.56 6.81 -1.91
CA TYR A 25 -7.13 6.04 -3.00
C TYR A 25 -6.32 4.76 -3.21
N THR A 26 -6.88 3.63 -2.83
CA THR A 26 -6.25 2.32 -2.98
C THR A 26 -7.12 1.42 -3.84
N ILE A 27 -6.55 0.91 -4.92
CA ILE A 27 -7.17 -0.11 -5.75
C ILE A 27 -6.81 -1.48 -5.16
N PRO A 28 -7.78 -2.34 -4.87
CA PRO A 28 -7.53 -3.70 -4.39
C PRO A 28 -6.96 -4.57 -5.51
N THR A 29 -5.66 -4.45 -5.77
CA THR A 29 -4.95 -5.27 -6.75
C THR A 29 -4.93 -6.74 -6.30
N LYS A 30 -4.64 -7.65 -7.26
CA LYS A 30 -4.46 -9.07 -6.91
C LYS A 30 -3.42 -9.25 -5.80
N SER A 31 -2.26 -8.60 -5.90
CA SER A 31 -1.22 -8.67 -4.86
C SER A 31 -1.69 -8.20 -3.49
N ILE A 32 -2.54 -7.15 -3.42
CA ILE A 32 -3.13 -6.69 -2.16
C ILE A 32 -4.09 -7.74 -1.59
N MET A 33 -4.95 -8.33 -2.43
CA MET A 33 -5.91 -9.34 -1.99
C MET A 33 -5.21 -10.63 -1.55
N ASP A 34 -4.23 -11.10 -2.31
CA ASP A 34 -3.45 -12.29 -1.96
C ASP A 34 -2.69 -12.07 -0.64
N LEU A 35 -2.08 -10.90 -0.46
CA LEU A 35 -1.40 -10.54 0.79
C LEU A 35 -2.38 -10.44 1.96
N GLN A 36 -3.56 -9.85 1.75
CA GLN A 36 -4.61 -9.80 2.78
C GLN A 36 -4.96 -11.19 3.28
N HIS A 37 -5.21 -12.14 2.38
CA HIS A 37 -5.49 -13.53 2.75
C HIS A 37 -4.33 -14.15 3.54
N LYS A 38 -3.08 -13.92 3.12
CA LYS A 38 -1.90 -14.41 3.85
C LYS A 38 -1.76 -13.79 5.23
N VAL A 39 -1.96 -12.50 5.36
CA VAL A 39 -1.94 -11.80 6.66
C VAL A 39 -3.01 -12.37 7.60
N GLU A 40 -4.22 -12.63 7.10
CA GLU A 40 -5.28 -13.24 7.89
C GLU A 40 -4.94 -14.67 8.30
N GLU A 41 -4.33 -15.47 7.42
CA GLU A 41 -3.84 -16.82 7.70
C GLU A 41 -2.79 -16.77 8.83
N TRP A 42 -1.76 -15.94 8.73
CA TRP A 42 -0.71 -15.81 9.75
C TRP A 42 -1.26 -15.32 11.10
N ILE A 43 -2.21 -14.37 11.07
CA ILE A 43 -2.90 -13.91 12.28
C ILE A 43 -3.68 -15.06 12.93
N SER A 44 -4.37 -15.89 12.15
CA SER A 44 -5.15 -17.01 12.66
C SER A 44 -4.29 -18.13 13.27
N MET A 45 -3.07 -18.30 12.73
CA MET A 45 -2.08 -19.25 13.24
C MET A 45 -1.25 -18.71 14.41
N ASN A 46 -1.50 -17.46 14.83
CA ASN A 46 -0.72 -16.75 15.86
C ASN A 46 0.77 -16.59 15.52
N ASP A 47 1.08 -16.45 14.24
CA ASP A 47 2.44 -16.20 13.80
C ASP A 47 2.97 -14.87 14.35
N CYS A 48 4.24 -14.87 14.76
CA CYS A 48 4.88 -13.68 15.33
C CYS A 48 5.14 -12.59 14.29
N GLY A 49 5.31 -12.99 13.02
CA GLY A 49 5.57 -12.02 11.95
C GLY A 49 5.86 -12.65 10.59
N ALA A 50 5.96 -11.78 9.61
CA ALA A 50 6.32 -12.11 8.23
C ALA A 50 7.08 -10.96 7.57
N ILE A 51 7.87 -11.26 6.54
CA ILE A 51 8.45 -10.28 5.64
C ILE A 51 7.64 -10.19 4.35
N ILE A 52 7.35 -8.97 3.91
CA ILE A 52 6.70 -8.65 2.66
C ILE A 52 7.68 -7.79 1.85
N TYR A 53 8.22 -8.35 0.78
CA TYR A 53 9.25 -7.70 0.00
C TYR A 53 8.84 -7.58 -1.48
N GLY A 54 9.38 -6.62 -2.18
CA GLY A 54 9.12 -6.41 -3.60
C GLY A 54 9.71 -5.08 -4.08
N GLU A 55 9.69 -4.86 -5.38
CA GLU A 55 10.21 -3.65 -5.99
C GLU A 55 9.63 -2.38 -5.38
N SER A 56 10.41 -1.30 -5.37
CA SER A 56 9.90 0.02 -4.98
C SER A 56 8.70 0.40 -5.88
N ARG A 57 7.79 1.21 -5.36
CA ARG A 57 6.64 1.73 -6.13
C ARG A 57 5.61 0.69 -6.60
N THR A 58 5.64 -0.53 -6.07
CA THR A 58 4.60 -1.56 -6.30
C THR A 58 3.30 -1.30 -5.54
N GLY A 59 3.34 -0.46 -4.49
CA GLY A 59 2.15 -0.12 -3.70
C GLY A 59 2.11 -0.73 -2.29
N LYS A 60 3.23 -1.19 -1.74
CA LYS A 60 3.35 -1.80 -0.40
C LYS A 60 2.74 -0.93 0.70
N THR A 61 3.09 0.35 0.76
CA THR A 61 2.52 1.30 1.73
C THR A 61 0.99 1.41 1.63
N ARG A 62 0.44 1.35 0.40
CA ARG A 62 -1.02 1.33 0.19
C ARG A 62 -1.64 0.02 0.65
N ALA A 63 -0.93 -1.10 0.46
CA ALA A 63 -1.35 -2.41 0.96
C ALA A 63 -1.44 -2.42 2.50
N ILE A 64 -0.46 -1.86 3.21
CA ILE A 64 -0.50 -1.70 4.67
C ILE A 64 -1.81 -1.01 5.10
N ARG A 65 -2.15 0.11 4.46
CA ARG A 65 -3.36 0.86 4.80
C ARG A 65 -4.63 0.07 4.50
N TYR A 66 -4.71 -0.54 3.32
CA TYR A 66 -5.87 -1.35 2.91
C TYR A 66 -6.10 -2.50 3.88
N ILE A 67 -5.06 -3.27 4.19
CA ILE A 67 -5.11 -4.40 5.11
C ILE A 67 -5.45 -3.93 6.52
N SER A 68 -4.87 -2.82 7.00
CA SER A 68 -5.20 -2.25 8.31
C SER A 68 -6.69 -1.90 8.44
N THR A 69 -7.29 -1.32 7.40
CA THR A 69 -8.73 -1.01 7.37
C THR A 69 -9.55 -2.29 7.40
N HIS A 70 -9.21 -3.26 6.54
CA HIS A 70 -9.91 -4.53 6.47
C HIS A 70 -9.83 -5.34 7.79
N LEU A 71 -8.66 -5.38 8.43
CA LEU A 71 -8.51 -6.04 9.72
C LEU A 71 -9.36 -5.39 10.83
N LYS A 72 -9.49 -4.05 10.82
CA LYS A 72 -10.38 -3.32 11.74
C LYS A 72 -11.85 -3.63 11.47
N GLU A 73 -12.25 -3.76 10.23
CA GLU A 73 -13.62 -4.17 9.85
C GLU A 73 -13.91 -5.60 10.33
N LYS A 74 -12.96 -6.52 10.18
CA LYS A 74 -13.11 -7.94 10.52
C LYS A 74 -13.05 -8.22 12.03
N TYR A 75 -12.07 -7.64 12.73
CA TYR A 75 -11.76 -7.92 14.13
C TYR A 75 -12.27 -6.85 15.10
N GLY A 76 -12.85 -5.78 14.59
CA GLY A 76 -13.35 -4.64 15.36
C GLY A 76 -12.46 -3.41 15.26
N THR A 77 -13.09 -2.25 15.26
CA THR A 77 -12.42 -0.94 15.11
C THR A 77 -11.40 -0.64 16.20
N GLN A 78 -11.55 -1.28 17.36
CA GLN A 78 -10.65 -1.15 18.51
C GLN A 78 -9.36 -1.98 18.41
N LEU A 79 -9.22 -2.88 17.41
CA LEU A 79 -7.99 -3.65 17.23
C LEU A 79 -6.79 -2.72 17.10
N PRO A 80 -5.79 -2.78 18.03
CA PRO A 80 -4.60 -1.95 17.97
C PRO A 80 -3.76 -2.33 16.75
N ILE A 81 -3.73 -1.46 15.77
CA ILE A 81 -2.91 -1.58 14.57
C ILE A 81 -2.05 -0.33 14.47
N TYR A 82 -0.75 -0.51 14.45
CA TYR A 82 0.24 0.55 14.39
C TYR A 82 1.04 0.44 13.09
N THR A 83 1.51 1.57 12.60
CA THR A 83 2.40 1.62 11.43
C THR A 83 3.63 2.45 11.76
N LEU A 84 4.78 1.82 11.74
CA LEU A 84 6.09 2.45 11.85
C LEU A 84 6.68 2.58 10.45
N CYS A 85 7.06 3.79 10.04
CA CYS A 85 7.88 3.99 8.85
C CYS A 85 9.35 4.06 9.31
N ALA A 86 10.14 3.06 8.98
CA ALA A 86 11.56 3.07 9.30
C ALA A 86 12.28 4.10 8.43
N THR A 87 13.26 4.77 9.01
CA THR A 87 14.08 5.78 8.34
C THR A 87 15.55 5.49 8.61
N ASP A 88 16.42 5.88 7.70
CA ASP A 88 17.86 5.82 7.94
C ASP A 88 18.26 6.81 9.05
N HIS A 89 18.90 6.31 10.09
CA HIS A 89 19.30 7.08 11.27
C HIS A 89 20.38 6.37 12.10
N ILE A 90 21.00 7.11 13.01
CA ILE A 90 21.89 6.52 14.01
C ILE A 90 21.05 5.70 15.00
N SER A 91 21.20 4.39 14.99
CA SER A 91 20.44 3.46 15.83
C SER A 91 20.84 3.60 17.30
N THR A 92 19.96 4.19 18.09
CA THR A 92 20.02 4.19 19.55
C THR A 92 18.67 3.74 20.12
N GLN A 93 18.68 3.19 21.35
CA GLN A 93 17.41 2.81 22.00
C GLN A 93 16.42 3.97 22.07
N LYS A 94 16.93 5.17 22.34
CA LYS A 94 16.09 6.35 22.49
C LYS A 94 15.46 6.75 21.15
N THR A 95 16.21 6.73 20.05
CA THR A 95 15.67 7.05 18.71
C THR A 95 14.63 6.03 18.27
N PHE A 96 14.92 4.73 18.42
CA PHE A 96 14.00 3.66 18.07
C PHE A 96 12.69 3.72 18.88
N TYR A 97 12.78 3.82 20.22
CA TYR A 97 11.58 3.88 21.06
C TYR A 97 10.79 5.18 20.86
N SER A 98 11.46 6.29 20.55
CA SER A 98 10.79 7.55 20.20
C SER A 98 9.96 7.38 18.91
N SER A 99 10.53 6.77 17.86
CA SER A 99 9.83 6.50 16.61
C SER A 99 8.63 5.57 16.84
N LEU A 100 8.79 4.53 17.67
CA LEU A 100 7.71 3.61 17.98
C LEU A 100 6.61 4.27 18.84
N LEU A 101 6.96 5.12 19.81
CA LEU A 101 5.99 5.91 20.58
C LEU A 101 5.20 6.84 19.66
N THR A 102 5.86 7.46 18.69
CA THR A 102 5.18 8.29 17.68
C THR A 102 4.21 7.45 16.85
N ALA A 103 4.64 6.26 16.41
CA ALA A 103 3.81 5.35 15.62
C ALA A 103 2.56 4.87 16.37
N ILE A 104 2.65 4.68 17.69
CA ILE A 104 1.50 4.30 18.53
C ILE A 104 0.68 5.49 19.02
N GLY A 105 1.02 6.72 18.61
CA GLY A 105 0.28 7.94 18.95
C GLY A 105 0.42 8.38 20.40
N HIS A 106 1.63 8.26 21.00
CA HIS A 106 1.87 8.69 22.36
C HIS A 106 2.31 10.16 22.41
N GLU A 107 1.67 10.99 23.24
CA GLU A 107 1.93 12.44 23.34
C GLU A 107 3.38 12.78 23.73
N ASP A 108 3.95 12.00 24.66
CA ASP A 108 5.32 12.20 25.14
C ASP A 108 6.35 11.30 24.41
N ALA A 109 6.25 11.19 23.10
CA ALA A 109 7.08 10.28 22.30
C ALA A 109 8.60 10.57 22.42
N HIS A 110 9.00 11.80 22.71
CA HIS A 110 10.41 12.21 22.72
C HIS A 110 10.99 12.41 24.13
N LYS A 111 10.18 12.27 25.20
CA LYS A 111 10.60 12.56 26.58
C LYS A 111 11.01 11.31 27.35
N GLY A 112 11.97 11.46 28.23
CA GLY A 112 12.40 10.46 29.19
C GLY A 112 13.60 9.63 28.74
N THR A 113 13.95 8.63 29.57
CA THR A 113 15.00 7.66 29.31
C THR A 113 14.48 6.54 28.39
N ALA A 114 15.38 5.80 27.75
CA ALA A 114 15.02 4.67 26.90
C ALA A 114 14.19 3.60 27.67
N VAL A 115 14.52 3.36 28.93
CA VAL A 115 13.76 2.43 29.79
C VAL A 115 12.33 2.90 30.01
N GLN A 116 12.14 4.19 30.32
CA GLN A 116 10.81 4.77 30.50
C GLN A 116 10.01 4.77 29.20
N MET A 117 10.67 5.02 28.07
CA MET A 117 10.03 4.96 26.73
C MET A 117 9.55 3.54 26.41
N ARG A 118 10.39 2.53 26.63
CA ARG A 118 10.02 1.13 26.43
C ARG A 118 8.80 0.76 27.28
N GLN A 119 8.82 1.12 28.56
CA GLN A 119 7.71 0.83 29.47
C GLN A 119 6.40 1.49 29.01
N ARG A 120 6.46 2.72 28.50
CA ARG A 120 5.29 3.40 27.95
C ARG A 120 4.75 2.72 26.69
N ILE A 121 5.64 2.23 25.81
CA ILE A 121 5.23 1.46 24.63
C ILE A 121 4.45 0.22 25.06
N VAL A 122 5.05 -0.58 25.93
CA VAL A 122 4.44 -1.85 26.39
C VAL A 122 3.11 -1.58 27.09
N ASN A 123 3.07 -0.65 28.04
CA ASN A 123 1.84 -0.31 28.77
C ASN A 123 0.74 0.17 27.82
N ARG A 124 1.07 1.03 26.84
CA ARG A 124 0.10 1.54 25.88
C ARG A 124 -0.49 0.43 25.01
N ILE A 125 0.37 -0.50 24.54
CA ILE A 125 -0.08 -1.64 23.74
C ILE A 125 -0.94 -2.58 24.58
N ILE A 126 -0.56 -2.88 25.83
CA ILE A 126 -1.34 -3.72 26.75
C ILE A 126 -2.72 -3.11 26.96
N VAL A 127 -2.81 -1.86 27.36
CA VAL A 127 -4.09 -1.19 27.62
C VAL A 127 -5.00 -1.26 26.39
N ASN A 128 -4.48 -0.89 25.23
CA ASN A 128 -5.26 -0.91 23.99
C ASN A 128 -5.68 -2.33 23.57
N ALA A 129 -4.86 -3.36 23.82
CA ALA A 129 -5.16 -4.73 23.45
C ALA A 129 -6.14 -5.40 24.43
N LEU A 130 -6.09 -5.04 25.71
CA LEU A 130 -7.03 -5.55 26.72
C LEU A 130 -8.47 -5.08 26.48
N ASP A 131 -8.65 -3.92 25.85
CA ASP A 131 -9.96 -3.41 25.45
C ASP A 131 -10.57 -4.20 24.28
N THR A 132 -9.84 -5.19 23.74
CA THR A 132 -10.29 -6.01 22.62
C THR A 132 -10.52 -7.45 23.03
N LYS A 133 -11.51 -8.10 22.39
CA LYS A 133 -11.81 -9.52 22.58
C LYS A 133 -10.60 -10.43 22.31
N TYR A 134 -9.70 -10.01 21.42
CA TYR A 134 -8.65 -10.87 20.88
C TYR A 134 -7.31 -10.74 21.60
N ARG A 135 -7.16 -9.79 22.53
CA ARG A 135 -5.90 -9.50 23.25
C ARG A 135 -4.70 -9.47 22.29
N ARG A 136 -4.87 -8.76 21.20
CA ARG A 136 -3.90 -8.73 20.08
C ARG A 136 -3.54 -7.30 19.71
N ALA A 137 -2.28 -7.12 19.33
CA ALA A 137 -1.82 -5.91 18.65
C ALA A 137 -1.01 -6.28 17.40
N ILE A 138 -1.07 -5.42 16.39
CA ILE A 138 -0.38 -5.61 15.11
C ILE A 138 0.49 -4.39 14.84
N LEU A 139 1.74 -4.64 14.46
CA LEU A 139 2.68 -3.63 14.01
C LEU A 139 3.04 -3.89 12.54
N PHE A 140 2.75 -2.95 11.68
CA PHE A 140 3.31 -2.86 10.34
C PHE A 140 4.55 -1.97 10.39
N VAL A 141 5.66 -2.46 9.85
CA VAL A 141 6.89 -1.68 9.69
C VAL A 141 7.11 -1.48 8.19
N ASP A 142 6.94 -0.27 7.71
CA ASP A 142 7.25 0.09 6.32
C ASP A 142 8.74 0.45 6.20
N GLU A 143 9.35 0.14 5.07
CA GLU A 143 10.78 0.28 4.77
C GLU A 143 11.68 -0.45 5.81
N ALA A 144 11.22 -1.64 6.26
CA ALA A 144 11.83 -2.38 7.37
C ALA A 144 13.30 -2.81 7.12
N TYR A 145 13.77 -2.82 5.88
CA TYR A 145 15.18 -3.06 5.56
C TYR A 145 16.12 -1.99 6.13
N LEU A 146 15.60 -0.83 6.51
CA LEU A 146 16.35 0.24 7.19
C LEU A 146 16.54 -0.02 8.69
N LEU A 147 15.85 -1.02 9.26
CA LEU A 147 16.06 -1.39 10.66
C LEU A 147 17.42 -2.07 10.86
N HIS A 148 18.13 -1.61 11.88
CA HIS A 148 19.39 -2.21 12.31
C HIS A 148 19.17 -3.44 13.20
N ASP A 149 20.18 -4.30 13.28
CA ASP A 149 20.19 -5.51 14.11
C ASP A 149 19.75 -5.26 15.56
N LYS A 150 20.23 -4.17 16.15
CA LYS A 150 19.90 -3.81 17.53
C LYS A 150 18.42 -3.47 17.71
N GLU A 151 17.80 -2.89 16.70
CA GLU A 151 16.38 -2.51 16.72
C GLU A 151 15.48 -3.73 16.70
N TYR A 152 15.85 -4.77 15.94
CA TYR A 152 15.17 -6.05 16.02
C TYR A 152 15.30 -6.69 17.41
N LEU A 153 16.44 -6.56 18.10
CA LEU A 153 16.61 -7.07 19.46
C LEU A 153 15.71 -6.29 20.44
N TRP A 154 15.64 -4.98 20.32
CA TRP A 154 14.74 -4.17 21.16
C TRP A 154 13.27 -4.46 20.88
N LEU A 155 12.93 -4.77 19.64
CA LEU A 155 11.58 -5.19 19.27
C LEU A 155 11.24 -6.58 19.85
N ILE A 156 12.23 -7.49 19.94
CA ILE A 156 12.10 -8.79 20.62
C ILE A 156 11.84 -8.59 22.11
N ASP A 157 12.52 -7.64 22.75
CA ASP A 157 12.29 -7.33 24.17
C ASP A 157 10.85 -6.88 24.42
N ILE A 158 10.33 -5.98 23.58
CA ILE A 158 8.92 -5.55 23.63
C ILE A 158 7.98 -6.74 23.40
N TYR A 159 8.25 -7.56 22.38
CA TYR A 159 7.47 -8.76 22.08
C TYR A 159 7.39 -9.70 23.29
N ASN A 160 8.52 -10.00 23.93
CA ASN A 160 8.58 -10.89 25.07
C ASN A 160 7.77 -10.35 26.26
N GLU A 161 7.87 -9.04 26.53
CA GLU A 161 7.14 -8.40 27.63
C GLU A 161 5.62 -8.37 27.35
N LEU A 162 5.19 -8.15 26.11
CA LEU A 162 3.79 -8.26 25.72
C LEU A 162 3.27 -9.71 25.87
N ASN A 163 4.06 -10.70 25.45
CA ASN A 163 3.69 -12.11 25.56
C ASN A 163 3.55 -12.55 27.03
N LEU A 164 4.38 -12.04 27.95
CA LEU A 164 4.25 -12.29 29.38
C LEU A 164 2.94 -11.72 29.97
N ASN A 165 2.32 -10.79 29.30
CA ASN A 165 1.03 -10.18 29.65
C ASN A 165 -0.13 -10.78 28.84
N ASP A 166 0.06 -11.94 28.18
CA ASP A 166 -0.94 -12.61 27.36
C ASP A 166 -1.45 -11.77 26.17
N ILE A 167 -0.60 -10.88 25.64
CA ILE A 167 -0.89 -10.09 24.44
C ILE A 167 -0.21 -10.73 23.23
N LEU A 168 -1.02 -11.13 22.25
CA LEU A 168 -0.53 -11.60 20.96
C LEU A 168 -0.03 -10.43 20.12
N PHE A 169 1.27 -10.37 19.86
CA PHE A 169 1.87 -9.29 19.10
C PHE A 169 2.44 -9.81 17.77
N THR A 170 1.89 -9.32 16.67
CA THR A 170 2.32 -9.75 15.32
C THR A 170 2.98 -8.57 14.61
N VAL A 171 4.14 -8.80 14.00
CA VAL A 171 4.93 -7.78 13.31
C VAL A 171 5.08 -8.13 11.82
N PHE A 172 4.56 -7.29 10.95
CA PHE A 172 4.70 -7.41 9.50
C PHE A 172 5.73 -6.42 8.98
N LEU A 173 6.81 -6.93 8.39
CA LEU A 173 7.94 -6.15 7.90
C LEU A 173 7.80 -5.98 6.39
N PHE A 174 7.64 -4.74 5.94
CA PHE A 174 7.54 -4.38 4.53
C PHE A 174 8.82 -3.72 4.04
N GLY A 175 9.30 -4.07 2.85
CA GLY A 175 10.51 -3.47 2.30
C GLY A 175 10.76 -3.82 0.84
N THR A 176 11.92 -3.41 0.36
CA THR A 176 12.45 -3.81 -0.94
C THR A 176 13.00 -5.24 -0.88
N ARG A 177 13.57 -5.75 -1.98
CA ARG A 177 14.25 -7.05 -2.02
C ARG A 177 15.40 -7.14 -1.01
N GLU A 178 15.98 -6.02 -0.62
CA GLU A 178 17.00 -5.92 0.44
C GLU A 178 16.54 -6.55 1.76
N LEU A 179 15.25 -6.51 2.08
CA LEU A 179 14.69 -7.16 3.28
C LEU A 179 14.86 -8.70 3.22
N LYS A 180 14.73 -9.30 2.05
CA LYS A 180 15.00 -10.74 1.84
C LYS A 180 16.48 -11.06 1.95
N GLU A 181 17.32 -10.18 1.43
CA GLU A 181 18.78 -10.30 1.57
C GLU A 181 19.21 -10.15 3.03
N GLN A 182 18.62 -9.21 3.77
CA GLN A 182 18.83 -9.04 5.21
C GLN A 182 18.47 -10.31 6.00
N LYS A 183 17.32 -10.95 5.71
CA LYS A 183 16.96 -12.27 6.28
C LYS A 183 18.04 -13.30 6.00
N THR A 184 18.51 -13.40 4.76
CA THR A 184 19.56 -14.33 4.36
C THR A 184 20.87 -14.05 5.10
N GLY A 185 21.24 -12.76 5.24
CA GLY A 185 22.37 -12.31 6.04
C GLY A 185 22.28 -12.73 7.51
N TYR A 186 21.10 -12.60 8.12
CA TYR A 186 20.88 -13.03 9.51
C TYR A 186 20.98 -14.53 9.69
N ILE A 187 20.49 -15.33 8.74
CA ILE A 187 20.64 -16.79 8.77
C ILE A 187 22.13 -17.16 8.76
N ARG A 188 22.91 -16.56 7.84
CA ARG A 188 24.36 -16.81 7.73
C ARG A 188 25.14 -16.35 8.97
N ALA A 189 24.73 -15.23 9.57
CA ALA A 189 25.35 -14.69 10.78
C ALA A 189 24.89 -15.39 12.08
N GLY A 190 24.04 -16.41 11.98
CA GLY A 190 23.55 -17.16 13.14
C GLY A 190 22.55 -16.40 14.02
N LYS A 191 21.98 -15.28 13.55
CA LYS A 191 21.00 -14.45 14.28
C LYS A 191 19.60 -15.08 14.23
N LYS A 192 19.50 -16.36 14.59
CA LYS A 192 18.27 -17.16 14.49
C LYS A 192 17.08 -16.55 15.21
N GLN A 193 17.31 -15.89 16.35
CA GLN A 193 16.24 -15.28 17.16
C GLN A 193 15.45 -14.20 16.39
N ILE A 194 16.09 -13.42 15.53
CA ILE A 194 15.40 -12.41 14.70
C ILE A 194 14.58 -13.11 13.62
N VAL A 195 15.22 -14.05 12.91
CA VAL A 195 14.58 -14.77 11.79
C VAL A 195 13.38 -15.58 12.26
N LEU A 196 13.55 -16.40 13.32
CA LEU A 196 12.49 -17.25 13.84
C LEU A 196 11.31 -16.48 14.43
N ARG A 197 11.53 -15.21 14.82
CA ARG A 197 10.47 -14.41 15.40
C ARG A 197 9.70 -13.60 14.34
N PHE A 198 10.40 -12.94 13.44
CA PHE A 198 9.77 -11.95 12.55
C PHE A 198 9.87 -12.25 11.05
N MET A 199 10.69 -13.23 10.64
CA MET A 199 11.02 -13.44 9.23
C MET A 199 10.82 -14.87 8.73
N VAL A 200 10.08 -15.72 9.47
CA VAL A 200 9.81 -17.11 9.04
C VAL A 200 8.97 -17.10 7.78
N ASN A 201 7.85 -16.42 7.84
CA ASN A 201 6.93 -16.29 6.73
C ASN A 201 7.39 -15.20 5.78
N GLU A 202 7.15 -15.40 4.48
CA GLU A 202 7.50 -14.40 3.46
C GLU A 202 6.46 -14.32 2.36
N PHE A 203 6.32 -13.12 1.78
CA PHE A 203 5.46 -12.84 0.65
C PHE A 203 6.17 -11.89 -0.31
N GLU A 204 6.24 -12.26 -1.60
CA GLU A 204 6.72 -11.38 -2.65
C GLU A 204 5.57 -10.54 -3.19
N PHE A 205 5.67 -9.22 -3.00
CA PHE A 205 4.65 -8.26 -3.42
C PHE A 205 4.98 -7.73 -4.81
N MET A 206 4.18 -8.15 -5.80
CA MET A 206 4.38 -7.84 -7.21
C MET A 206 3.50 -6.68 -7.66
N GLY A 207 3.92 -6.00 -8.73
CA GLY A 207 3.08 -5.05 -9.48
C GLY A 207 2.04 -5.77 -10.36
N ILE A 208 1.78 -5.20 -11.53
CA ILE A 208 0.90 -5.79 -12.55
C ILE A 208 1.73 -6.77 -13.40
N THR A 209 1.43 -8.06 -13.30
CA THR A 209 2.20 -9.13 -13.96
C THR A 209 1.51 -9.70 -15.19
N CYS A 210 0.20 -9.53 -15.32
CA CYS A 210 -0.58 -10.06 -16.42
C CYS A 210 -1.83 -9.22 -16.71
N LYS A 211 -2.46 -9.49 -17.84
CA LYS A 211 -3.72 -8.82 -18.25
C LYS A 211 -4.81 -8.91 -17.17
N LYS A 212 -4.90 -10.02 -16.45
CA LYS A 212 -5.91 -10.19 -15.39
C LYS A 212 -5.70 -9.19 -14.25
N ASP A 213 -4.45 -8.89 -13.89
CA ASP A 213 -4.14 -7.89 -12.86
C ASP A 213 -4.55 -6.49 -13.35
N ALA A 214 -4.23 -6.14 -14.61
CA ALA A 214 -4.65 -4.89 -15.23
C ALA A 214 -6.19 -4.78 -15.29
N ALA A 215 -6.89 -5.89 -15.62
CA ALA A 215 -8.34 -5.96 -15.65
C ALA A 215 -8.97 -5.64 -14.28
N ILE A 216 -8.41 -6.18 -13.19
CA ILE A 216 -8.87 -5.91 -11.81
C ILE A 216 -8.73 -4.42 -11.50
N CYS A 217 -7.60 -3.81 -11.89
CA CYS A 217 -7.37 -2.38 -11.66
C CYS A 217 -8.37 -1.52 -12.44
N LEU A 218 -8.55 -1.75 -13.75
CA LEU A 218 -9.47 -0.98 -14.57
C LEU A 218 -10.93 -1.17 -14.13
N SER A 219 -11.34 -2.40 -13.80
CA SER A 219 -12.69 -2.66 -13.30
C SER A 219 -12.97 -1.97 -11.96
N SER A 220 -11.95 -1.79 -11.13
CA SER A 220 -12.09 -1.04 -9.87
C SER A 220 -12.28 0.46 -10.09
N MET A 221 -11.74 1.01 -11.18
CA MET A 221 -11.93 2.41 -11.58
C MET A 221 -13.32 2.69 -12.17
N ASP A 222 -14.00 1.66 -12.66
CA ASP A 222 -15.40 1.73 -13.11
C ASP A 222 -16.41 1.67 -11.95
N LYS A 223 -15.93 1.41 -10.72
CA LYS A 223 -16.78 1.40 -9.52
C LYS A 223 -16.90 2.79 -8.91
N PRO A 224 -18.07 3.13 -8.32
CA PRO A 224 -18.22 4.38 -7.63
C PRO A 224 -17.35 4.41 -6.37
N PHE A 225 -16.68 5.53 -6.14
CA PHE A 225 -15.96 5.81 -4.90
C PHE A 225 -16.28 7.21 -4.38
N LYS A 226 -16.07 7.43 -3.09
CA LYS A 226 -16.30 8.73 -2.44
C LYS A 226 -14.97 9.39 -2.10
N ILE A 227 -14.87 10.68 -2.38
CA ILE A 227 -13.80 11.53 -1.87
C ILE A 227 -14.29 12.19 -0.58
N PHE A 228 -13.45 12.23 0.44
CA PHE A 228 -13.78 12.89 1.70
C PHE A 228 -14.10 14.38 1.45
N GLY A 229 -15.26 14.81 1.95
CA GLY A 229 -15.75 16.17 1.75
C GLY A 229 -16.72 16.35 0.56
N TYR A 230 -16.97 15.27 -0.20
CA TYR A 230 -17.96 15.28 -1.29
C TYR A 230 -19.08 14.28 -1.02
N ASP A 231 -20.32 14.72 -1.15
CA ASP A 231 -21.50 13.87 -0.91
C ASP A 231 -21.75 12.86 -2.04
N GLN A 232 -21.27 13.14 -3.24
CA GLN A 232 -21.53 12.33 -4.42
C GLN A 232 -20.42 11.29 -4.66
N SER A 233 -20.85 10.10 -5.08
CA SER A 233 -19.92 9.07 -5.59
C SER A 233 -19.42 9.44 -6.98
N ILE A 234 -18.13 9.22 -7.21
CA ILE A 234 -17.44 9.47 -8.47
C ILE A 234 -17.16 8.15 -9.16
N ILE A 235 -17.36 8.12 -10.48
CA ILE A 235 -16.93 7.04 -11.38
C ILE A 235 -15.97 7.68 -12.38
N LEU A 236 -14.72 7.18 -12.44
CA LEU A 236 -13.67 7.83 -13.25
C LEU A 236 -13.99 7.81 -14.74
N SER A 237 -14.49 6.69 -15.28
CA SER A 237 -14.89 6.59 -16.69
C SER A 237 -15.99 7.60 -17.04
N LYS A 238 -16.98 7.80 -16.15
CA LYS A 238 -18.03 8.80 -16.35
C LYS A 238 -17.53 10.23 -16.30
N LEU A 239 -16.54 10.51 -15.44
CA LEU A 239 -16.01 11.85 -15.25
C LEU A 239 -15.13 12.27 -16.42
N PHE A 240 -14.24 11.39 -16.89
CA PHE A 240 -13.27 11.73 -17.92
C PHE A 240 -13.79 11.52 -19.35
N PHE A 241 -14.68 10.55 -19.56
CA PHE A 241 -15.24 10.20 -20.87
C PHE A 241 -16.77 10.14 -20.83
N PRO A 242 -17.45 11.28 -20.56
CA PRO A 242 -18.89 11.31 -20.28
C PRO A 242 -19.76 10.83 -21.45
N GLU A 243 -19.40 11.12 -22.69
CA GLU A 243 -20.19 10.68 -23.86
C GLU A 243 -20.00 9.16 -24.10
N ALA A 244 -18.76 8.69 -24.12
CA ALA A 244 -18.49 7.26 -24.25
C ALA A 244 -19.09 6.43 -23.08
N TYR A 245 -19.13 7.02 -21.87
CA TYR A 245 -19.80 6.37 -20.72
C TYR A 245 -21.31 6.24 -20.92
N LYS A 246 -21.98 7.23 -21.54
CA LYS A 246 -23.41 7.13 -21.91
C LYS A 246 -23.66 6.01 -22.90
N ASP A 247 -22.71 5.78 -23.80
CA ASP A 247 -22.73 4.69 -24.79
C ASP A 247 -22.29 3.33 -24.21
N GLY A 248 -22.06 3.27 -22.89
CA GLY A 248 -21.72 2.04 -22.19
C GLY A 248 -20.23 1.78 -21.99
N LEU A 249 -19.34 2.77 -22.21
CA LEU A 249 -17.91 2.65 -21.97
C LEU A 249 -17.63 2.14 -20.55
N LYS A 250 -16.77 1.14 -20.47
CA LYS A 250 -16.11 0.68 -19.24
C LYS A 250 -14.61 0.60 -19.51
N LEU A 251 -13.80 1.12 -18.59
CA LEU A 251 -12.34 1.05 -18.69
C LEU A 251 -11.85 -0.40 -18.76
N TYR A 252 -12.56 -1.29 -18.08
CA TYR A 252 -12.29 -2.73 -18.18
C TYR A 252 -12.22 -3.24 -19.64
N SER A 253 -13.03 -2.71 -20.56
CA SER A 253 -13.02 -3.16 -21.96
C SER A 253 -11.73 -2.81 -22.72
N TYR A 254 -10.91 -1.89 -22.18
CA TYR A 254 -9.62 -1.48 -22.77
C TYR A 254 -8.41 -2.26 -22.27
N VAL A 255 -8.61 -3.33 -21.53
CA VAL A 255 -7.51 -4.16 -20.98
C VAL A 255 -6.59 -4.67 -22.08
N GLU A 256 -7.17 -5.17 -23.19
CA GLU A 256 -6.40 -5.74 -24.30
C GLU A 256 -5.56 -4.67 -24.99
N GLU A 257 -6.14 -3.51 -25.30
CA GLU A 257 -5.46 -2.40 -25.96
C GLU A 257 -4.36 -1.83 -25.08
N LEU A 258 -4.65 -1.57 -23.79
CA LEU A 258 -3.67 -1.06 -22.83
C LEU A 258 -2.51 -2.03 -22.64
N TRP A 259 -2.82 -3.34 -22.50
CA TRP A 259 -1.78 -4.35 -22.34
C TRP A 259 -0.88 -4.44 -23.57
N LYS A 260 -1.49 -4.47 -24.76
CA LYS A 260 -0.77 -4.45 -26.04
C LYS A 260 0.09 -3.20 -26.20
N ALA A 261 -0.41 -2.04 -25.79
CA ALA A 261 0.38 -0.80 -25.80
C ALA A 261 1.63 -0.90 -24.90
N PHE A 262 1.52 -1.48 -23.70
CA PHE A 262 2.70 -1.75 -22.85
C PHE A 262 3.68 -2.71 -23.51
N GLU A 263 3.20 -3.78 -24.15
CA GLU A 263 4.07 -4.72 -24.87
C GLU A 263 4.80 -4.06 -26.04
N VAL A 264 4.12 -3.22 -26.82
CA VAL A 264 4.74 -2.44 -27.91
C VAL A 264 5.82 -1.52 -27.37
N VAL A 265 5.54 -0.75 -26.31
CA VAL A 265 6.52 0.16 -25.71
C VAL A 265 7.71 -0.60 -25.14
N LYS A 266 7.50 -1.74 -24.48
CA LYS A 266 8.58 -2.60 -23.98
C LYS A 266 9.46 -3.08 -25.13
N GLN A 267 8.89 -3.56 -26.22
CA GLN A 267 9.64 -4.03 -27.39
C GLN A 267 10.44 -2.92 -28.06
N GLN A 268 9.82 -1.76 -28.30
CA GLN A 268 10.48 -0.60 -28.94
C GLN A 268 11.68 -0.06 -28.14
N ASN A 269 11.65 -0.22 -26.83
CA ASN A 269 12.68 0.31 -25.91
C ASN A 269 13.57 -0.78 -25.29
N ASN A 270 13.46 -2.03 -25.75
CA ASN A 270 14.21 -3.19 -25.24
C ASN A 270 14.08 -3.39 -23.71
N ILE A 271 12.91 -3.08 -23.15
CA ILE A 271 12.62 -3.20 -21.72
C ILE A 271 12.28 -4.65 -21.39
N GLN A 272 13.12 -5.27 -20.56
CA GLN A 272 12.91 -6.63 -20.04
C GLN A 272 12.45 -6.56 -18.59
N THR A 273 11.14 -6.57 -18.37
CA THR A 273 10.54 -6.63 -17.05
C THR A 273 9.36 -7.59 -17.05
N ASP A 274 9.23 -8.38 -15.99
CA ASP A 274 8.14 -9.33 -15.75
C ASP A 274 6.90 -8.69 -15.11
N GLN A 275 7.01 -7.41 -14.71
CA GLN A 275 5.91 -6.67 -14.10
C GLN A 275 5.90 -5.20 -14.51
N ILE A 276 4.74 -4.58 -14.44
CA ILE A 276 4.56 -3.13 -14.52
C ILE A 276 4.34 -2.64 -13.08
N LEU A 277 5.22 -1.76 -12.60
CA LEU A 277 5.08 -1.19 -11.27
C LEU A 277 3.75 -0.41 -11.16
N MET A 278 3.05 -0.57 -10.06
CA MET A 278 1.72 0.03 -9.88
C MET A 278 1.73 1.55 -10.07
N LYS A 279 2.82 2.22 -9.70
CA LYS A 279 2.99 3.66 -9.95
C LYS A 279 2.88 3.97 -11.44
N HIS A 280 3.66 3.29 -12.29
CA HIS A 280 3.66 3.56 -13.74
C HIS A 280 2.33 3.20 -14.40
N PHE A 281 1.70 2.12 -13.94
CA PHE A 281 0.36 1.76 -14.41
C PHE A 281 -0.65 2.87 -14.11
N MET A 282 -0.66 3.37 -12.87
CA MET A 282 -1.55 4.47 -12.48
C MET A 282 -1.21 5.79 -13.17
N ASP A 283 0.08 6.14 -13.26
CA ASP A 283 0.53 7.36 -13.92
C ASP A 283 0.14 7.34 -15.41
N THR A 284 0.22 6.21 -16.08
CA THR A 284 -0.25 6.04 -17.47
C THR A 284 -1.73 6.37 -17.59
N ILE A 285 -2.57 5.81 -16.72
CA ILE A 285 -4.01 6.03 -16.74
C ILE A 285 -4.35 7.49 -16.44
N ILE A 286 -3.73 8.06 -15.42
CA ILE A 286 -3.93 9.47 -15.06
C ILE A 286 -3.47 10.38 -16.20
N TYR A 287 -2.32 10.10 -16.81
CA TYR A 287 -1.83 10.86 -17.96
C TYR A 287 -2.81 10.81 -19.14
N CYS A 288 -3.30 9.61 -19.47
CA CYS A 288 -4.29 9.42 -20.51
C CYS A 288 -5.57 10.23 -20.24
N PHE A 289 -6.08 10.19 -19.02
CA PHE A 289 -7.29 10.94 -18.64
C PHE A 289 -7.09 12.44 -18.73
N ARG A 290 -5.91 12.94 -18.38
CA ARG A 290 -5.55 14.37 -18.49
C ARG A 290 -5.48 14.83 -19.93
N GLN A 291 -4.78 14.07 -20.76
CA GLN A 291 -4.48 14.51 -22.13
C GLN A 291 -5.66 14.30 -23.08
N TYR A 292 -6.40 13.20 -22.91
CA TYR A 292 -7.40 12.75 -23.87
C TYR A 292 -8.82 12.69 -23.31
N GLY A 293 -9.00 12.91 -22.02
CA GLY A 293 -10.30 12.96 -21.35
C GLY A 293 -10.95 14.33 -21.37
N ALA A 294 -11.84 14.58 -20.41
CA ALA A 294 -12.68 15.81 -20.34
C ALA A 294 -11.91 17.12 -20.29
N TYR A 295 -10.65 17.14 -19.83
CA TYR A 295 -9.81 18.33 -19.83
C TYR A 295 -9.55 18.91 -21.21
N ASN A 296 -9.26 18.04 -22.18
CA ASN A 296 -9.02 18.45 -23.57
C ASN A 296 -10.28 18.45 -24.42
N LYS A 297 -11.46 18.36 -23.79
CA LYS A 297 -12.76 18.28 -24.48
C LYS A 297 -12.85 17.06 -25.41
N GLN A 298 -11.95 16.13 -25.33
CA GLN A 298 -12.07 14.84 -26.00
C GLN A 298 -12.97 13.96 -25.14
N LEU A 299 -14.17 13.69 -25.65
CA LEU A 299 -15.21 12.97 -24.92
C LEU A 299 -15.25 11.49 -25.28
N TYR A 300 -14.32 11.04 -26.10
CA TYR A 300 -14.24 9.68 -26.63
C TYR A 300 -13.23 8.83 -25.86
N ALA A 301 -13.33 7.54 -26.07
CA ALA A 301 -12.41 6.57 -25.48
C ALA A 301 -11.00 6.66 -26.09
N PRO A 302 -9.95 6.33 -25.33
CA PRO A 302 -8.58 6.36 -25.83
C PRO A 302 -8.34 5.32 -26.94
N THR A 303 -7.55 5.71 -27.94
CA THR A 303 -7.01 4.81 -28.97
C THR A 303 -5.74 4.10 -28.49
N THR A 304 -5.26 3.11 -29.28
CA THR A 304 -3.99 2.43 -28.97
C THR A 304 -2.81 3.39 -28.99
N GLU A 305 -2.78 4.34 -29.94
CA GLU A 305 -1.73 5.36 -30.05
C GLU A 305 -1.72 6.29 -28.86
N GLU A 306 -2.88 6.69 -28.35
CA GLU A 306 -3.03 7.53 -27.16
C GLU A 306 -2.59 6.77 -25.90
N TRP A 307 -2.84 5.45 -25.81
CA TRP A 307 -2.30 4.62 -24.75
C TRP A 307 -0.76 4.55 -24.80
N ILE A 308 -0.17 4.33 -26.01
CA ILE A 308 1.29 4.33 -26.18
C ILE A 308 1.88 5.69 -25.76
N ALA A 309 1.31 6.79 -26.25
CA ALA A 309 1.75 8.14 -25.86
C ALA A 309 1.65 8.37 -24.34
N SER A 310 0.60 7.84 -23.71
CA SER A 310 0.40 7.93 -22.26
C SER A 310 1.44 7.12 -21.47
N ILE A 311 1.81 5.94 -21.94
CA ILE A 311 2.85 5.11 -21.32
C ILE A 311 4.20 5.84 -21.39
N ILE A 312 4.54 6.41 -22.52
CA ILE A 312 5.78 7.19 -22.69
C ILE A 312 5.74 8.45 -21.80
N GLY A 313 4.64 9.19 -21.85
CA GLY A 313 4.45 10.42 -21.09
C GLY A 313 4.40 10.23 -19.56
N SER A 314 4.02 9.05 -19.08
CA SER A 314 4.04 8.69 -17.66
C SER A 314 5.45 8.48 -17.08
N GLY A 315 6.50 8.48 -17.93
CA GLY A 315 7.88 8.22 -17.54
C GLY A 315 8.21 6.73 -17.35
N PHE A 316 7.36 5.82 -17.80
CA PHE A 316 7.62 4.38 -17.70
C PHE A 316 8.96 4.00 -18.34
N VAL A 317 9.23 4.46 -19.56
CA VAL A 317 10.47 4.15 -20.28
C VAL A 317 11.71 4.66 -19.52
N ILE A 318 11.67 5.92 -19.06
CA ILE A 318 12.79 6.55 -18.34
C ILE A 318 13.11 5.81 -17.03
N SER A 319 12.10 5.24 -16.39
CA SER A 319 12.27 4.54 -15.10
C SER A 319 12.90 3.14 -15.22
N GLN A 320 13.07 2.64 -16.43
CA GLN A 320 13.67 1.32 -16.71
C GLN A 320 15.17 1.40 -17.07
N ILE A 321 15.73 2.62 -17.11
CA ILE A 321 17.14 2.88 -17.28
C ILE A 321 17.82 2.83 -15.90
#